data_f2f0ea47424993a7af77d7de4f6836c5
#
_entry.id   f2f0ea47424993a7af77d7de4f6836c5
#
_cell.length_a   1.000
_cell.length_b   1.000
_cell.length_c   1.000
_cell.angle_alpha   90.00
_cell.angle_beta   90.00
_cell.angle_gamma   90.00
#
_symmetry.space_group_name_H-M   'P 1'
#
loop_
_entity.id
_entity.type
_entity.pdbx_description
1 polymer ?
#
loop_
_entity_poly.entity_id
_entity_poly.type
_entity_poly.pdbx_seq_one_letter_code
_entity_poly.pdbx_strand_id
1 'polypeptide(L)'
;TENGLPLMAFVGNAGCIQIHAGPVHNVARMGPWLNVMDDTFHMHLRTDHIVSAYVVKKPVTSGYVSSLEAYDADGRLIIQFFGERVEGHDERPLWRETLAALPHRNTQVAA
;
A
#
# COMPACT_ATOMS: atom_id res chain seq x y z
N THR A 1 8.66 -3.75 -6.00
CA THR A 1 10.06 -3.79 -5.53
C THR A 1 11.03 -3.95 -6.69
N GLU A 2 10.81 -4.91 -7.56
CA GLU A 2 11.70 -5.20 -8.69
C GLU A 2 11.87 -4.02 -9.65
N ASN A 3 10.84 -3.21 -9.79
CA ASN A 3 10.83 -2.08 -10.71
C ASN A 3 11.38 -0.79 -10.09
N GLY A 4 11.77 -0.84 -8.80
CA GLY A 4 12.20 0.37 -8.08
C GLY A 4 11.10 1.42 -7.95
N LEU A 5 9.85 1.02 -8.05
CA LEU A 5 8.70 1.93 -7.98
C LEU A 5 8.59 2.55 -6.59
N PRO A 6 8.71 3.87 -6.45
CA PRO A 6 8.54 4.51 -5.16
C PRO A 6 7.07 4.45 -4.72
N LEU A 7 6.88 4.13 -3.45
CA LEU A 7 5.56 4.01 -2.85
C LEU A 7 5.51 4.71 -1.50
N MET A 8 4.30 4.87 -0.98
CA MET A 8 4.05 5.35 0.37
C MET A 8 3.35 4.26 1.15
N ALA A 9 3.88 3.94 2.32
CA ALA A 9 3.27 2.99 3.24
C ALA A 9 2.77 3.73 4.48
N PHE A 10 1.49 3.54 4.79
CA PHE A 10 0.82 4.20 5.92
C PHE A 10 0.42 3.14 6.93
N VAL A 11 0.93 3.27 8.16
CA VAL A 11 0.57 2.42 9.28
C VAL A 11 0.19 3.30 10.45
N GLY A 12 -0.95 3.04 11.05
CA GLY A 12 -1.43 3.90 12.12
C GLY A 12 -2.41 3.25 13.07
N ASN A 13 -2.77 4.04 14.05
CA ASN A 13 -3.83 3.74 14.99
C ASN A 13 -4.67 5.02 15.21
N ALA A 14 -5.54 5.01 16.21
CA ALA A 14 -6.43 6.14 16.47
C ALA A 14 -5.70 7.45 16.82
N GLY A 15 -4.45 7.38 17.28
CA GLY A 15 -3.70 8.55 17.74
C GLY A 15 -2.44 8.89 16.97
N CYS A 16 -2.02 8.03 16.04
CA CYS A 16 -0.74 8.23 15.36
C CYS A 16 -0.71 7.52 14.02
N ILE A 17 -0.07 8.12 13.03
CA ILE A 17 0.18 7.49 11.76
C ILE A 17 1.65 7.64 11.40
N GLN A 18 2.27 6.55 10.94
CA GLN A 18 3.63 6.55 10.40
C GLN A 18 3.56 6.39 8.89
N ILE A 19 4.40 7.15 8.19
CA ILE A 19 4.43 7.16 6.73
C ILE A 19 5.86 6.95 6.27
N HIS A 20 6.06 5.95 5.40
CA HIS A 20 7.27 5.80 4.63
C HIS A 20 6.98 6.22 3.19
N ALA A 21 7.90 6.94 2.57
CA ALA A 21 7.81 7.30 1.15
C ALA A 21 9.15 6.99 0.48
N GLY A 22 9.11 6.27 -0.62
CA GLY A 22 10.29 5.93 -1.39
C GLY A 22 10.23 4.52 -1.95
N PRO A 23 11.26 4.11 -2.69
CA PRO A 23 11.35 2.74 -3.19
C PRO A 23 11.62 1.75 -2.07
N VAL A 24 11.24 0.50 -2.30
CA VAL A 24 11.47 -0.62 -1.39
C VAL A 24 12.31 -1.65 -2.14
N HIS A 25 13.40 -2.10 -1.54
CA HIS A 25 14.39 -2.96 -2.22
C HIS A 25 14.49 -4.37 -1.63
N ASN A 26 14.71 -4.47 -0.34
CA ASN A 26 15.03 -5.75 0.31
C ASN A 26 13.80 -6.33 0.97
N VAL A 27 13.06 -7.14 0.23
CA VAL A 27 11.83 -7.79 0.70
C VAL A 27 12.08 -9.28 0.82
N ALA A 28 11.78 -9.85 1.99
CA ALA A 28 11.94 -11.26 2.25
C ALA A 28 10.75 -11.82 3.03
N ARG A 29 10.29 -12.99 2.61
CA ARG A 29 9.24 -13.70 3.33
C ARG A 29 9.87 -14.69 4.32
N MET A 30 9.45 -14.60 5.58
CA MET A 30 9.93 -15.48 6.65
C MET A 30 8.73 -16.00 7.44
N GLY A 31 8.27 -17.23 7.13
CA GLY A 31 7.07 -17.77 7.73
C GLY A 31 5.85 -16.90 7.45
N PRO A 32 5.10 -16.46 8.48
CA PRO A 32 3.94 -15.59 8.30
C PRO A 32 4.32 -14.12 8.10
N TRP A 33 5.61 -13.79 8.10
CA TRP A 33 6.10 -12.42 8.02
C TRP A 33 6.55 -12.08 6.62
N LEU A 34 6.12 -10.93 6.13
CA LEU A 34 6.71 -10.24 4.99
C LEU A 34 7.56 -9.10 5.54
N ASN A 35 8.87 -9.15 5.29
CA ASN A 35 9.81 -8.22 5.87
C ASN A 35 10.41 -7.30 4.82
N VAL A 36 10.52 -6.02 5.16
CA VAL A 36 11.33 -5.06 4.44
C VAL A 36 12.50 -4.70 5.33
N MET A 37 13.71 -4.87 4.81
CA MET A 37 14.96 -4.65 5.57
C MET A 37 15.90 -3.77 4.74
N ASP A 38 15.47 -2.56 4.45
CA ASP A 38 16.28 -1.55 3.78
C ASP A 38 17.13 -0.78 4.78
N ASP A 39 18.11 -0.01 4.33
CA ASP A 39 19.02 0.71 5.22
C ASP A 39 18.29 1.69 6.14
N THR A 40 17.24 2.34 5.62
CA THR A 40 16.51 3.38 6.34
C THR A 40 15.04 3.05 6.56
N PHE A 41 14.59 1.87 6.15
CA PHE A 41 13.20 1.46 6.31
C PHE A 41 13.10 -0.02 6.65
N HIS A 42 12.59 -0.31 7.84
CA HIS A 42 12.29 -1.67 8.26
C HIS A 42 10.80 -1.81 8.50
N MET A 43 10.20 -2.87 7.96
CA MET A 43 8.80 -3.19 8.17
C MET A 43 8.64 -4.71 8.31
N HIS A 44 7.80 -5.13 9.24
CA HIS A 44 7.46 -6.53 9.45
C HIS A 44 5.95 -6.67 9.43
N LEU A 45 5.44 -7.27 8.37
CA LEU A 45 4.00 -7.43 8.16
C LEU A 45 3.58 -8.87 8.36
N ARG A 46 2.65 -9.11 9.29
CA ARG A 46 2.03 -10.42 9.50
C ARG A 46 0.97 -10.65 8.43
N THR A 47 1.33 -11.40 7.40
CA THR A 47 0.40 -11.66 6.29
C THR A 47 -0.74 -12.59 6.69
N ASP A 48 -0.54 -13.44 7.71
CA ASP A 48 -1.59 -14.32 8.23
C ASP A 48 -2.70 -13.57 9.01
N HIS A 49 -2.46 -12.31 9.38
CA HIS A 49 -3.50 -11.47 9.99
C HIS A 49 -4.36 -10.76 8.94
N ILE A 50 -3.97 -10.77 7.67
CA ILE A 50 -4.73 -10.14 6.61
C ILE A 50 -5.86 -11.08 6.20
N VAL A 51 -7.09 -10.64 6.41
CA VAL A 51 -8.29 -11.38 6.03
C VAL A 51 -8.82 -10.90 4.68
N SER A 52 -8.70 -9.62 4.42
CA SER A 52 -9.14 -9.01 3.16
C SER A 52 -8.20 -7.90 2.72
N ALA A 53 -8.11 -7.72 1.42
CA ALA A 53 -7.34 -6.65 0.81
C ALA A 53 -8.12 -6.07 -0.37
N TYR A 54 -8.04 -4.75 -0.54
CA TYR A 54 -8.78 -4.03 -1.57
C TYR A 54 -7.88 -3.05 -2.30
N VAL A 55 -8.11 -2.95 -3.60
CA VAL A 55 -7.64 -1.81 -4.38
C VAL A 55 -8.75 -0.76 -4.33
N VAL A 56 -8.45 0.40 -3.79
CA VAL A 56 -9.43 1.46 -3.57
C VAL A 56 -9.05 2.67 -4.40
N LYS A 57 -9.99 3.19 -5.19
CA LYS A 57 -9.83 4.44 -5.93
C LYS A 57 -10.52 5.55 -5.18
N LYS A 58 -9.79 6.62 -4.88
CA LYS A 58 -10.29 7.76 -4.11
C LYS A 58 -10.29 9.00 -4.99
N PRO A 59 -11.43 9.67 -5.20
CA PRO A 59 -11.46 10.89 -5.98
C PRO A 59 -10.68 12.00 -5.31
N VAL A 60 -9.93 12.74 -6.12
CA VAL A 60 -9.22 13.96 -5.72
C VAL A 60 -9.47 15.03 -6.77
N THR A 61 -9.06 16.26 -6.51
CA THR A 61 -9.30 17.39 -7.39
C THR A 61 -8.79 17.15 -8.82
N SER A 62 -7.63 16.51 -8.97
CA SER A 62 -7.00 16.27 -10.28
C SER A 62 -7.36 14.92 -10.91
N GLY A 63 -8.29 14.16 -10.33
CA GLY A 63 -8.66 12.84 -10.85
C GLY A 63 -8.91 11.84 -9.73
N TYR A 64 -8.08 10.82 -9.59
CA TYR A 64 -8.17 9.85 -8.50
C TYR A 64 -6.79 9.37 -8.08
N VAL A 65 -6.71 8.89 -6.84
CA VAL A 65 -5.55 8.16 -6.33
C VAL A 65 -5.99 6.75 -5.97
N SER A 66 -5.09 5.79 -6.16
CA SER A 66 -5.34 4.38 -5.88
C SER A 66 -4.52 3.92 -4.70
N SER A 67 -5.13 3.14 -3.82
CA SER A 67 -4.44 2.52 -2.71
C SER A 67 -4.65 1.02 -2.71
N LEU A 68 -3.72 0.30 -2.06
CA LEU A 68 -3.89 -1.10 -1.69
C LEU A 68 -4.04 -1.12 -0.18
N GLU A 69 -5.16 -1.64 0.32
CA GLU A 69 -5.50 -1.63 1.74
C GLU A 69 -5.72 -3.04 2.24
N ALA A 70 -5.10 -3.38 3.36
CA ALA A 70 -5.22 -4.70 3.99
C ALA A 70 -5.90 -4.57 5.35
N TYR A 71 -6.83 -5.48 5.62
CA TYR A 71 -7.67 -5.46 6.81
C TYR A 71 -7.60 -6.79 7.56
N ASP A 72 -7.72 -6.73 8.89
CA ASP A 72 -7.77 -7.91 9.75
C ASP A 72 -9.19 -8.49 9.89
N ALA A 73 -9.32 -9.52 10.72
CA ALA A 73 -10.59 -10.21 10.96
C ALA A 73 -11.67 -9.31 11.60
N ASP A 74 -11.26 -8.26 12.30
CA ASP A 74 -12.17 -7.31 12.94
C ASP A 74 -12.54 -6.14 12.01
N GLY A 75 -12.06 -6.16 10.76
CA GLY A 75 -12.28 -5.10 9.80
C GLY A 75 -11.40 -3.88 10.03
N ARG A 76 -10.34 -4.01 10.84
CA ARG A 76 -9.41 -2.91 11.10
C ARG A 76 -8.35 -2.86 10.03
N LEU A 77 -8.02 -1.65 9.60
CA LEU A 77 -6.96 -1.42 8.64
C LEU A 77 -5.60 -1.77 9.25
N ILE A 78 -4.86 -2.64 8.59
CA ILE A 78 -3.48 -2.99 8.98
C ILE A 78 -2.50 -2.03 8.33
N ILE A 79 -2.58 -1.86 7.02
CA ILE A 79 -1.66 -1.06 6.25
C ILE A 79 -2.31 -0.57 4.96
N GLN A 80 -1.91 0.63 4.52
CA GLN A 80 -2.28 1.19 3.21
C GLN A 80 -1.01 1.48 2.43
N PHE A 81 -1.05 1.16 1.13
CA PHE A 81 0.00 1.53 0.19
C PHE A 81 -0.56 2.48 -0.86
N PHE A 82 0.17 3.54 -1.13
CA PHE A 82 -0.10 4.46 -2.24
C PHE A 82 1.15 4.54 -3.12
N GLY A 83 0.97 4.92 -4.38
CA GLY A 83 2.09 5.34 -5.21
C GLY A 83 2.60 6.69 -4.73
N GLU A 84 3.92 6.88 -4.69
CA GLU A 84 4.48 8.18 -4.36
C GLU A 84 4.14 9.18 -5.46
N ARG A 85 3.60 10.32 -5.07
CA ARG A 85 3.25 11.40 -6.00
C ARG A 85 3.44 12.76 -5.34
N VAL A 86 3.57 13.78 -6.18
CA VAL A 86 3.53 15.17 -5.74
C VAL A 86 2.08 15.62 -5.75
N GLU A 87 1.64 16.32 -4.70
CA GLU A 87 0.28 16.84 -4.60
C GLU A 87 -0.04 17.72 -5.81
N GLY A 88 -1.24 17.52 -6.39
CA GLY A 88 -1.67 18.20 -7.60
C GLY A 88 -1.25 17.51 -8.89
N HIS A 89 -0.47 16.47 -8.82
CA HIS A 89 -0.07 15.65 -9.97
C HIS A 89 -0.70 14.26 -9.87
N ASP A 90 -0.86 13.60 -11.01
CA ASP A 90 -1.36 12.24 -11.05
C ASP A 90 -0.33 11.27 -10.48
N GLU A 91 -0.83 10.17 -9.92
CA GLU A 91 0.03 9.05 -9.54
C GLU A 91 0.67 8.42 -10.79
N ARG A 92 1.81 7.77 -10.61
CA ARG A 92 2.57 7.18 -11.72
C ARG A 92 1.76 6.09 -12.42
N PRO A 93 1.80 6.04 -13.77
CA PRO A 93 1.13 4.96 -14.52
C PRO A 93 1.56 3.57 -14.08
N LEU A 94 2.83 3.38 -13.74
CA LEU A 94 3.34 2.08 -13.29
C LEU A 94 2.66 1.61 -12.00
N TRP A 95 2.34 2.53 -11.08
CA TRP A 95 1.57 2.20 -9.88
C TRP A 95 0.18 1.68 -10.23
N ARG A 96 -0.52 2.37 -11.12
CA ARG A 96 -1.85 1.97 -11.59
C ARG A 96 -1.81 0.62 -12.28
N GLU A 97 -0.82 0.38 -13.14
CA GLU A 97 -0.62 -0.89 -13.82
C GLU A 97 -0.34 -2.01 -12.82
N THR A 98 0.49 -1.75 -11.81
CA THR A 98 0.82 -2.71 -10.78
C THR A 98 -0.43 -3.15 -10.01
N LEU A 99 -1.26 -2.20 -9.59
CA LEU A 99 -2.51 -2.53 -8.90
C LEU A 99 -3.50 -3.27 -9.79
N ALA A 100 -3.61 -2.87 -11.06
CA ALA A 100 -4.50 -3.51 -12.01
C ALA A 100 -4.10 -4.98 -12.31
N ALA A 101 -2.82 -5.29 -12.19
CA ALA A 101 -2.30 -6.64 -12.41
C ALA A 101 -2.52 -7.59 -11.23
N LEU A 102 -2.91 -7.08 -10.05
CA LEU A 102 -3.19 -7.91 -8.89
C LEU A 102 -4.47 -8.73 -9.13
N PRO A 103 -4.50 -10.01 -8.69
CA PRO A 103 -5.73 -10.79 -8.74
C PRO A 103 -6.75 -10.17 -7.78
N HIS A 104 -7.95 -9.87 -8.29
CA HIS A 104 -9.02 -9.31 -7.49
C HIS A 104 -10.38 -9.70 -8.04
N ARG A 105 -11.38 -9.76 -7.16
CA ARG A 105 -12.75 -10.09 -7.52
C ARG A 105 -13.61 -8.86 -7.71
N ASN A 106 -13.36 -7.82 -6.92
CA ASN A 106 -14.17 -6.61 -6.89
C ASN A 106 -13.30 -5.37 -6.89
N THR A 107 -13.81 -4.31 -7.51
CA THR A 107 -13.22 -2.98 -7.43
C THR A 107 -14.20 -2.08 -6.70
N GLN A 108 -13.69 -1.29 -5.72
CA GLN A 108 -14.50 -0.34 -4.98
C GLN A 108 -13.98 1.07 -5.19
N VAL A 109 -14.91 2.01 -5.29
CA VAL A 109 -14.59 3.44 -5.38
C VAL A 109 -15.08 4.12 -4.12
N ALA A 110 -14.15 4.75 -3.38
CA ALA A 110 -14.49 5.52 -2.20
C ALA A 110 -15.06 6.88 -2.60
N ALA A 111 -16.14 7.27 -1.95
CA ALA A 111 -16.74 8.58 -2.16
C ALA A 111 -15.94 9.69 -1.43
#